data_88dba2e2992e195dd8ea47fb30e0d8de
#
_entry.id   88dba2e2992e195dd8ea47fb30e0d8de
#
_cell.length_a   1.000
_cell.length_b   1.000
_cell.length_c   1.000
_cell.angle_alpha   90.00
_cell.angle_beta   90.00
_cell.angle_gamma   90.00
#
_symmetry.space_group_name_H-M   'P 1'
#
loop_
_entity.id
_entity.type
_entity.pdbx_description
1 polymer ?
#
loop_
_entity_poly.entity_id
_entity_poly.type
_entity_poly.pdbx_seq_one_letter_code
_entity_poly.pdbx_strand_id
1 'polypeptide(L)'
;SDVYKRQVKAPAIVFDSQEAVQAAFDRGELHRDFIAVVRFQGARANGMPELHRLTPVLGVLQDQGFHVALVTDGRMSGASGKVPAVIHLSPEALLNGPIAKVQTGDMLIIDAEAGVLDVEIDEQTWQSRPVAQPEHQAENEVGFGRELFGVFRAAAAPAEHGASVFGALVGENSPEQI
;
A
#
# COMPACT_ATOMS: atom_id res chain seq x y z
N SER A 1 10.35 -11.07 26.90
CA SER A 1 11.12 -11.04 25.66
C SER A 1 10.14 -10.89 24.51
N ASP A 2 9.62 -9.66 24.35
CA ASP A 2 8.71 -9.35 23.27
C ASP A 2 9.52 -9.17 22.00
N VAL A 3 9.67 -10.28 21.30
CA VAL A 3 10.01 -10.24 19.89
C VAL A 3 8.87 -9.45 19.23
N TYR A 4 9.13 -8.21 18.82
CA TYR A 4 8.21 -7.46 18.01
C TYR A 4 7.75 -8.36 16.87
N LYS A 5 6.49 -8.73 16.88
CA LYS A 5 5.93 -9.50 15.78
C LYS A 5 5.98 -8.60 14.56
N ARG A 6 7.01 -8.75 13.75
CA ARG A 6 7.16 -8.02 12.48
C ARG A 6 6.16 -8.49 11.44
N GLN A 7 5.36 -9.49 11.80
CA GLN A 7 4.29 -10.00 10.97
C GLN A 7 2.94 -9.50 11.48
N VAL A 8 2.16 -8.91 10.60
CA VAL A 8 0.79 -8.48 10.86
C VAL A 8 -0.13 -9.14 9.85
N LYS A 9 -1.16 -9.81 10.35
CA LYS A 9 -2.25 -10.34 9.54
C LYS A 9 -3.54 -9.71 10.03
N ALA A 10 -4.19 -8.92 9.19
CA ALA A 10 -5.41 -8.21 9.55
C ALA A 10 -6.20 -7.79 8.30
N PRO A 11 -7.49 -7.46 8.47
CA PRO A 11 -8.29 -6.95 7.37
C PRO A 11 -7.77 -5.60 6.86
N ALA A 12 -7.83 -5.41 5.55
CA ALA A 12 -7.54 -4.13 4.93
C ALA A 12 -8.66 -3.13 5.18
N ILE A 13 -8.30 -1.88 5.37
CA ILE A 13 -9.19 -0.73 5.17
C ILE A 13 -8.52 0.17 4.13
N VAL A 14 -9.20 0.36 3.01
CA VAL A 14 -8.64 1.10 1.88
C VAL A 14 -9.01 2.57 1.96
N PHE A 15 -8.01 3.42 1.76
CA PHE A 15 -8.13 4.87 1.74
C PHE A 15 -7.43 5.43 0.51
N ASP A 16 -7.93 6.50 -0.05
CA ASP A 16 -7.34 7.18 -1.19
C ASP A 16 -6.59 8.49 -0.81
N SER A 17 -6.54 8.79 0.49
CA SER A 17 -5.79 9.92 1.02
C SER A 17 -5.48 9.74 2.51
N GLN A 18 -4.47 10.46 3.01
CA GLN A 18 -4.20 10.50 4.45
C GLN A 18 -5.29 11.26 5.23
N GLU A 19 -5.95 12.21 4.60
CA GLU A 19 -7.08 12.94 5.17
C GLU A 19 -8.27 12.01 5.45
N ALA A 20 -8.51 11.04 4.57
CA ALA A 20 -9.54 10.02 4.77
C ALA A 20 -9.24 9.12 5.99
N VAL A 21 -7.99 8.79 6.22
CA VAL A 21 -7.56 8.05 7.42
C VAL A 21 -7.84 8.86 8.68
N GLN A 22 -7.44 10.13 8.68
CA GLN A 22 -7.67 11.03 9.82
C GLN A 22 -9.16 11.18 10.12
N ALA A 23 -9.98 11.37 9.09
CA ALA A 23 -11.43 11.50 9.24
C ALA A 23 -12.07 10.22 9.83
N ALA A 24 -11.65 9.04 9.38
CA ALA A 24 -12.13 7.78 9.93
C ALA A 24 -11.68 7.58 11.39
N PHE A 25 -10.47 8.02 11.73
CA PHE A 25 -9.98 8.00 13.11
C PHE A 25 -10.82 8.93 14.01
N ASP A 26 -11.08 10.14 13.56
CA ASP A 26 -11.86 11.12 14.31
C ASP A 26 -13.32 10.68 14.54
N ARG A 27 -13.86 9.85 13.62
CA ARG A 27 -15.18 9.22 13.79
C ARG A 27 -15.17 7.99 14.70
N GLY A 28 -14.00 7.57 15.20
CA GLY A 28 -13.88 6.37 16.04
C GLY A 28 -14.02 5.04 15.29
N GLU A 29 -13.85 5.01 13.99
CA GLU A 29 -14.06 3.82 13.15
C GLU A 29 -12.86 2.87 13.11
N LEU A 30 -11.70 3.29 13.63
CA LEU A 30 -10.42 2.57 13.49
C LEU A 30 -9.97 1.83 14.76
N HIS A 31 -10.82 1.69 15.77
CA HIS A 31 -10.50 0.98 17.01
C HIS A 31 -10.63 -0.55 16.83
N ARG A 32 -9.76 -1.11 16.01
CA ARG A 32 -9.68 -2.54 15.68
C ARG A 32 -8.35 -2.87 15.05
N ASP A 33 -8.05 -4.16 14.90
CA ASP A 33 -6.92 -4.62 14.12
C ASP A 33 -7.21 -4.40 12.63
N PHE A 34 -6.32 -3.74 11.92
CA PHE A 34 -6.44 -3.53 10.49
C PHE A 34 -5.11 -3.14 9.85
N ILE A 35 -5.06 -3.28 8.54
CA ILE A 35 -3.97 -2.77 7.72
C ILE A 35 -4.53 -1.61 6.88
N ALA A 36 -4.02 -0.40 7.13
CA ALA A 36 -4.36 0.75 6.32
C ALA A 36 -3.72 0.63 4.94
N VAL A 37 -4.54 0.57 3.91
CA VAL A 37 -4.08 0.59 2.51
C VAL A 37 -4.35 1.97 1.96
N VAL A 38 -3.31 2.79 1.88
CA VAL A 38 -3.42 4.18 1.39
C VAL A 38 -2.82 4.25 -0.01
N ARG A 39 -3.67 4.41 -0.99
CA ARG A 39 -3.31 4.34 -2.41
C ARG A 39 -3.43 5.69 -3.11
N PHE A 40 -2.94 5.77 -4.35
CA PHE A 40 -2.87 6.99 -5.15
C PHE A 40 -2.00 8.07 -4.51
N GLN A 41 -0.96 7.66 -3.80
CA GLN A 41 0.03 8.54 -3.18
C GLN A 41 1.41 8.43 -3.85
N GLY A 42 1.49 7.71 -4.95
CA GLY A 42 2.70 7.58 -5.74
C GLY A 42 3.07 8.85 -6.51
N ALA A 43 4.21 8.83 -7.16
CA ALA A 43 4.76 9.99 -7.85
C ALA A 43 3.87 10.52 -8.98
N ARG A 44 3.16 9.62 -9.67
CA ARG A 44 2.27 9.96 -10.77
C ARG A 44 0.90 10.47 -10.32
N ALA A 45 0.36 9.85 -9.25
CA ALA A 45 -0.97 10.20 -8.77
C ALA A 45 -0.98 11.52 -8.00
N ASN A 46 0.04 11.75 -7.13
CA ASN A 46 0.02 12.84 -6.18
C ASN A 46 1.40 13.45 -5.88
N GLY A 47 2.39 13.25 -6.76
CA GLY A 47 3.74 13.76 -6.53
C GLY A 47 4.45 13.17 -5.31
N MET A 48 3.99 12.03 -4.82
CA MET A 48 4.55 11.30 -3.67
C MET A 48 4.72 12.18 -2.42
N PRO A 49 3.63 12.76 -1.90
CA PRO A 49 3.71 13.61 -0.71
C PRO A 49 4.18 12.82 0.49
N GLU A 50 4.72 13.53 1.48
CA GLU A 50 5.04 12.94 2.78
C GLU A 50 3.77 12.61 3.56
N LEU A 51 3.55 11.35 3.88
CA LEU A 51 2.37 10.89 4.61
C LEU A 51 2.54 11.01 6.13
N HIS A 52 2.98 12.16 6.60
CA HIS A 52 3.35 12.42 7.99
C HIS A 52 2.17 12.35 8.98
N ARG A 53 0.93 12.47 8.50
CA ARG A 53 -0.27 12.41 9.35
C ARG A 53 -0.68 11.00 9.73
N LEU A 54 -0.16 9.99 9.04
CA LEU A 54 -0.52 8.58 9.30
C LEU A 54 0.14 8.03 10.56
N THR A 55 1.38 8.40 10.81
CA THR A 55 2.16 7.86 11.93
C THR A 55 1.52 8.14 13.29
N PRO A 56 1.07 9.37 13.61
CA PRO A 56 0.42 9.63 14.88
C PRO A 56 -0.85 8.81 15.09
N VAL A 57 -1.69 8.71 14.07
CA VAL A 57 -2.96 7.96 14.12
C VAL A 57 -2.70 6.48 14.38
N LEU A 58 -1.86 5.87 13.56
CA LEU A 58 -1.54 4.44 13.68
C LEU A 58 -0.77 4.14 14.98
N GLY A 59 0.10 5.05 15.40
CA GLY A 59 0.83 4.93 16.65
C GLY A 59 -0.09 4.94 17.88
N VAL A 60 -1.09 5.82 17.91
CA VAL A 60 -2.09 5.86 18.99
C VAL A 60 -2.88 4.56 19.05
N LEU A 61 -3.34 4.04 17.91
CA LEU A 61 -4.08 2.78 17.86
C LEU A 61 -3.23 1.60 18.32
N GLN A 62 -1.96 1.57 17.95
CA GLN A 62 -1.02 0.55 18.41
C GLN A 62 -0.79 0.64 19.92
N ASP A 63 -0.67 1.83 20.49
CA ASP A 63 -0.54 2.04 21.94
C ASP A 63 -1.79 1.60 22.69
N GLN A 64 -2.95 1.63 22.06
CA GLN A 64 -4.20 1.12 22.60
C GLN A 64 -4.32 -0.42 22.51
N GLY A 65 -3.33 -1.09 21.94
CA GLY A 65 -3.26 -2.55 21.86
C GLY A 65 -3.75 -3.15 20.55
N PHE A 66 -4.10 -2.33 19.55
CA PHE A 66 -4.51 -2.82 18.25
C PHE A 66 -3.30 -3.18 17.38
N HIS A 67 -3.43 -4.23 16.58
CA HIS A 67 -2.44 -4.62 15.58
C HIS A 67 -2.74 -3.89 14.28
N VAL A 68 -1.94 -2.88 14.01
CA VAL A 68 -2.10 -2.02 12.83
C VAL A 68 -0.83 -1.99 12.00
N ALA A 69 -0.98 -1.81 10.70
CA ALA A 69 0.11 -1.64 9.76
C ALA A 69 -0.31 -0.71 8.62
N LEU A 70 0.66 -0.26 7.84
CA LEU A 70 0.46 0.59 6.68
C LEU A 70 0.96 -0.09 5.41
N VAL A 71 0.17 -0.01 4.36
CA VAL A 71 0.56 -0.37 2.99
C VAL A 71 0.26 0.81 2.09
N THR A 72 1.25 1.29 1.35
CA THR A 72 1.06 2.44 0.45
C THR A 72 2.00 2.42 -0.74
N ASP A 73 1.54 2.96 -1.86
CA ASP A 73 2.38 3.30 -3.02
C ASP A 73 3.09 4.66 -2.84
N GLY A 74 2.77 5.40 -1.77
CA GLY A 74 3.42 6.62 -1.38
C GLY A 74 4.66 6.43 -0.51
N ARG A 75 5.10 7.51 0.10
CA ARG A 75 6.23 7.51 1.03
C ARG A 75 5.82 8.00 2.42
N MET A 76 6.52 7.51 3.40
CA MET A 76 6.46 7.99 4.77
C MET A 76 7.89 8.07 5.27
N SER A 77 8.31 9.22 5.80
CA SER A 77 9.63 9.34 6.41
C SER A 77 9.71 8.41 7.61
N GLY A 78 10.83 7.72 7.73
CA GLY A 78 11.09 6.60 8.64
C GLY A 78 10.86 6.90 10.11
N ALA A 79 9.67 7.31 10.39
CA ALA A 79 9.23 7.55 11.72
C ALA A 79 9.28 6.25 12.50
N SER A 80 10.23 6.16 13.35
CA SER A 80 10.23 5.33 14.55
C SER A 80 10.23 3.81 14.42
N GLY A 81 9.99 3.19 13.29
CA GLY A 81 9.88 1.73 13.18
C GLY A 81 8.82 1.11 14.09
N LYS A 82 7.95 1.92 14.69
CA LYS A 82 6.95 1.49 15.65
C LYS A 82 5.79 0.78 14.98
N VAL A 83 5.33 1.31 13.85
CA VAL A 83 4.25 0.73 13.07
C VAL A 83 4.83 0.03 11.84
N PRO A 84 4.55 -1.27 11.65
CA PRO A 84 4.98 -1.95 10.43
C PRO A 84 4.42 -1.25 9.19
N ALA A 85 5.28 -0.99 8.21
CA ALA A 85 4.87 -0.29 7.01
C ALA A 85 5.56 -0.86 5.77
N VAL A 86 4.77 -1.03 4.72
CA VAL A 86 5.25 -1.28 3.36
C VAL A 86 4.96 -0.03 2.54
N ILE A 87 6.00 0.62 2.12
CA ILE A 87 5.94 1.90 1.38
C ILE A 87 6.54 1.74 -0.02
N HIS A 88 6.34 2.73 -0.87
CA HIS A 88 6.87 2.73 -2.24
C HIS A 88 6.42 1.52 -3.08
N LEU A 89 5.22 1.00 -2.85
CA LEU A 89 4.71 -0.09 -3.67
C LEU A 89 4.68 0.28 -5.15
N SER A 90 5.26 -0.57 -5.95
CA SER A 90 5.38 -0.38 -7.40
C SER A 90 4.89 -1.62 -8.15
N PRO A 91 4.14 -1.45 -9.25
CA PRO A 91 3.64 -0.17 -9.76
C PRO A 91 2.65 0.50 -8.80
N GLU A 92 2.62 1.84 -8.80
CA GLU A 92 1.64 2.58 -8.01
C GLU A 92 0.20 2.33 -8.49
N ALA A 93 -0.80 2.66 -7.65
CA ALA A 93 -2.21 2.37 -7.95
C ALA A 93 -2.67 3.03 -9.26
N LEU A 94 -2.24 4.25 -9.53
CA LEU A 94 -2.57 4.97 -10.78
C LEU A 94 -2.06 4.24 -12.04
N LEU A 95 -0.99 3.47 -11.91
CA LEU A 95 -0.43 2.64 -12.99
C LEU A 95 -0.98 1.21 -12.97
N ASN A 96 -2.14 1.01 -12.38
CA ASN A 96 -2.80 -0.28 -12.24
C ASN A 96 -1.99 -1.31 -11.46
N GLY A 97 -1.17 -0.85 -10.52
CA GLY A 97 -0.46 -1.75 -9.61
C GLY A 97 -1.41 -2.59 -8.75
N PRO A 98 -0.94 -3.69 -8.17
CA PRO A 98 -1.78 -4.60 -7.39
C PRO A 98 -2.52 -3.93 -6.23
N ILE A 99 -1.94 -2.87 -5.64
CA ILE A 99 -2.59 -2.09 -4.58
C ILE A 99 -3.95 -1.51 -5.02
N ALA A 100 -4.13 -1.23 -6.32
CA ALA A 100 -5.38 -0.72 -6.87
C ALA A 100 -6.51 -1.77 -6.89
N LYS A 101 -6.20 -3.04 -6.72
CA LYS A 101 -7.18 -4.13 -6.65
C LYS A 101 -7.59 -4.50 -5.22
N VAL A 102 -6.85 -4.06 -4.21
CA VAL A 102 -7.18 -4.35 -2.81
C VAL A 102 -8.49 -3.67 -2.45
N GLN A 103 -9.34 -4.40 -1.78
CA GLN A 103 -10.63 -3.91 -1.27
C GLN A 103 -10.68 -3.99 0.25
N THR A 104 -11.42 -3.07 0.86
CA THR A 104 -11.69 -3.13 2.29
C THR A 104 -12.31 -4.46 2.67
N GLY A 105 -11.77 -5.09 3.70
CA GLY A 105 -12.14 -6.42 4.16
C GLY A 105 -11.23 -7.54 3.67
N ASP A 106 -10.38 -7.30 2.68
CA ASP A 106 -9.38 -8.30 2.27
C ASP A 106 -8.42 -8.59 3.41
N MET A 107 -8.15 -9.86 3.66
CA MET A 107 -7.16 -10.25 4.65
C MET A 107 -5.76 -10.10 4.07
N LEU A 108 -4.99 -9.17 4.62
CA LEU A 108 -3.60 -8.94 4.25
C LEU A 108 -2.63 -9.55 5.26
N ILE A 109 -1.49 -9.97 4.76
CA ILE A 109 -0.36 -10.47 5.55
C ILE A 109 0.86 -9.62 5.21
N ILE A 110 1.44 -9.00 6.22
CA ILE A 110 2.71 -8.28 6.13
C ILE A 110 3.73 -9.00 6.98
N ASP A 111 4.86 -9.33 6.39
CA ASP A 111 6.06 -9.74 7.10
C ASP A 111 7.19 -8.77 6.74
N ALA A 112 7.47 -7.85 7.64
CA ALA A 112 8.47 -6.81 7.40
C ALA A 112 9.91 -7.37 7.42
N GLU A 113 10.15 -8.49 8.08
CA GLU A 113 11.48 -9.14 8.07
C GLU A 113 11.74 -9.88 6.78
N ALA A 114 10.74 -10.62 6.31
CA ALA A 114 10.84 -11.35 5.06
C ALA A 114 10.61 -10.49 3.82
N GLY A 115 10.15 -9.24 4.00
CA GLY A 115 9.79 -8.36 2.89
C GLY A 115 8.58 -8.87 2.10
N VAL A 116 7.65 -9.56 2.77
CA VAL A 116 6.48 -10.18 2.15
C VAL A 116 5.23 -9.34 2.43
N LEU A 117 4.48 -9.07 1.38
CA LEU A 117 3.11 -8.61 1.44
C LEU A 117 2.26 -9.57 0.61
N ASP A 118 1.21 -10.09 1.19
CA ASP A 118 0.30 -11.02 0.52
C ASP A 118 -1.15 -10.73 0.87
N VAL A 119 -2.06 -11.25 0.07
CA VAL A 119 -3.51 -11.17 0.28
C VAL A 119 -4.11 -12.56 0.22
N GLU A 120 -4.95 -12.89 1.20
CA GLU A 120 -5.68 -14.15 1.21
C GLU A 120 -6.91 -14.05 0.30
N ILE A 121 -6.70 -14.32 -0.97
CA ILE A 121 -7.74 -14.34 -1.99
C ILE A 121 -7.37 -15.39 -3.04
N ASP A 122 -8.36 -16.08 -3.60
CA ASP A 122 -8.07 -16.99 -4.70
C ASP A 122 -7.67 -16.21 -5.97
N GLU A 123 -6.81 -16.81 -6.77
CA GLU A 123 -6.25 -16.17 -7.95
C GLU A 123 -7.32 -15.77 -8.96
N GLN A 124 -8.33 -16.59 -9.17
CA GLN A 124 -9.41 -16.32 -10.12
C GLN A 124 -10.21 -15.07 -9.73
N THR A 125 -10.55 -14.94 -8.45
CA THR A 125 -11.24 -13.75 -7.93
C THR A 125 -10.35 -12.53 -8.07
N TRP A 126 -9.06 -12.65 -7.74
CA TRP A 126 -8.11 -11.55 -7.89
C TRP A 126 -7.97 -11.07 -9.33
N GLN A 127 -7.84 -12.00 -10.27
CA GLN A 127 -7.71 -11.67 -11.70
C GLN A 127 -8.97 -10.98 -12.25
N SER A 128 -10.14 -11.32 -11.74
CA SER A 128 -11.42 -10.75 -12.18
C SER A 128 -11.73 -9.38 -11.58
N ARG A 129 -10.98 -8.94 -10.56
CA ARG A 129 -11.22 -7.65 -9.90
C ARG A 129 -10.94 -6.47 -10.82
N PRO A 130 -11.82 -5.46 -10.82
CA PRO A 130 -11.52 -4.20 -11.46
C PRO A 130 -10.39 -3.47 -10.72
N VAL A 131 -9.62 -2.70 -11.47
CA VAL A 131 -8.61 -1.80 -10.92
C VAL A 131 -9.31 -0.50 -10.50
N ALA A 132 -9.11 -0.08 -9.24
CA ALA A 132 -9.66 1.18 -8.77
C ALA A 132 -9.04 2.38 -9.52
N GLN A 133 -9.87 3.39 -9.75
CA GLN A 133 -9.47 4.64 -10.35
C GLN A 133 -9.61 5.78 -9.33
N PRO A 134 -8.76 6.80 -9.37
CA PRO A 134 -8.90 7.97 -8.50
C PRO A 134 -10.18 8.74 -8.81
N GLU A 135 -10.84 9.25 -7.80
CA GLU A 135 -12.11 9.97 -7.93
C GLU A 135 -12.02 11.26 -8.78
N HIS A 136 -10.82 11.83 -8.89
CA HIS A 136 -10.58 13.13 -9.56
C HIS A 136 -9.82 13.03 -10.89
N GLN A 137 -9.88 11.87 -11.57
CA GLN A 137 -9.17 11.70 -12.85
C GLN A 137 -9.66 12.65 -13.95
N ALA A 138 -10.86 13.19 -13.83
CA ALA A 138 -11.45 14.09 -14.83
C ALA A 138 -10.78 15.47 -14.91
N GLU A 139 -10.08 15.91 -13.88
CA GLU A 139 -9.46 17.24 -13.86
C GLU A 139 -7.99 17.25 -14.35
N ASN A 140 -7.35 16.08 -14.41
CA ASN A 140 -5.93 15.95 -14.78
C ASN A 140 -5.69 15.36 -16.17
N GLU A 141 -6.71 15.20 -17.00
CA GLU A 141 -6.56 14.65 -18.35
C GLU A 141 -5.99 15.63 -19.38
N VAL A 142 -5.52 16.79 -18.97
CA VAL A 142 -4.88 17.74 -19.88
C VAL A 142 -3.38 17.49 -19.95
N GLY A 143 -2.97 16.67 -20.89
CA GLY A 143 -1.65 16.76 -21.51
C GLY A 143 -0.52 15.93 -20.88
N PHE A 144 0.23 15.25 -21.75
CA PHE A 144 1.56 14.62 -21.59
C PHE A 144 1.67 13.19 -21.05
N GLY A 145 0.59 12.48 -20.69
CA GLY A 145 0.72 11.17 -20.04
C GLY A 145 0.63 9.93 -20.93
N ARG A 146 -0.02 10.01 -22.09
CA ARG A 146 -0.45 8.79 -22.82
C ARG A 146 0.67 8.00 -23.49
N GLU A 147 1.72 8.64 -23.94
CA GLU A 147 2.80 7.95 -24.66
C GLU A 147 3.83 7.30 -23.72
N LEU A 148 4.05 7.87 -22.53
CA LEU A 148 4.95 7.30 -21.55
C LEU A 148 4.39 6.04 -20.87
N PHE A 149 3.07 5.89 -20.79
CA PHE A 149 2.40 4.76 -20.14
C PHE A 149 2.55 3.44 -20.89
N GLY A 150 2.78 3.47 -22.22
CA GLY A 150 2.96 2.26 -23.02
C GLY A 150 4.24 1.50 -22.68
N VAL A 151 5.29 2.18 -22.25
CA VAL A 151 6.61 1.59 -21.99
C VAL A 151 6.63 0.87 -20.64
N PHE A 152 5.91 1.37 -19.64
CA PHE A 152 5.89 0.78 -18.30
C PHE A 152 4.95 -0.42 -18.15
N ARG A 153 3.96 -0.59 -19.06
CA ARG A 153 3.10 -1.79 -19.08
C ARG A 153 3.85 -3.07 -19.45
N ALA A 154 4.96 -2.93 -20.16
CA ALA A 154 5.78 -4.07 -20.58
C ALA A 154 6.72 -4.59 -19.48
N ALA A 155 6.90 -3.86 -18.38
CA ALA A 155 7.79 -4.22 -17.29
C ALA A 155 7.10 -4.88 -16.10
N ALA A 156 5.78 -5.06 -16.14
CA ALA A 156 5.08 -5.90 -15.17
C ALA A 156 5.38 -7.35 -15.49
N ALA A 157 6.33 -7.94 -14.77
CA ALA A 157 6.59 -9.36 -14.87
C ALA A 157 5.31 -10.15 -14.57
N PRO A 158 4.97 -11.17 -15.38
CA PRO A 158 3.83 -12.02 -15.08
C PRO A 158 4.06 -12.69 -13.74
N ALA A 159 3.05 -12.66 -12.89
CA ALA A 159 3.04 -13.37 -11.61
C ALA A 159 2.97 -14.89 -11.86
N GLU A 160 4.05 -15.49 -12.34
CA GLU A 160 4.11 -16.91 -12.68
C GLU A 160 4.58 -17.81 -11.52
N HIS A 161 4.87 -17.27 -10.36
CA HIS A 161 5.28 -18.10 -9.21
C HIS A 161 4.42 -17.79 -8.00
N GLY A 162 3.38 -18.61 -7.87
CA GLY A 162 2.30 -18.56 -6.91
C GLY A 162 2.70 -18.45 -5.46
N ALA A 163 2.95 -17.24 -4.98
CA ALA A 163 2.95 -16.95 -3.55
C ALA A 163 2.67 -15.49 -3.22
N SER A 164 2.90 -14.53 -4.08
CA SER A 164 2.62 -13.13 -3.78
C SER A 164 1.95 -12.43 -4.94
N VAL A 165 0.78 -11.87 -4.67
CA VAL A 165 0.02 -11.06 -5.61
C VAL A 165 0.72 -9.73 -5.92
N PHE A 166 1.62 -9.33 -5.04
CA PHE A 166 2.36 -8.07 -5.11
C PHE A 166 3.78 -8.22 -5.68
N GLY A 167 4.20 -9.45 -6.02
CA GLY A 167 5.58 -9.71 -6.41
C GLY A 167 6.55 -9.57 -5.23
N ALA A 168 7.83 -9.66 -5.50
CA ALA A 168 8.85 -9.38 -4.49
C ALA A 168 8.86 -7.87 -4.19
N LEU A 169 8.63 -7.51 -2.93
CA LEU A 169 8.68 -6.13 -2.46
C LEU A 169 10.11 -5.60 -2.31
N VAL A 170 11.05 -6.22 -2.96
CA VAL A 170 12.45 -5.83 -2.86
C VAL A 170 12.72 -4.72 -3.86
N GLY A 171 12.78 -3.52 -3.37
CA GLY A 171 13.69 -2.58 -3.94
C GLY A 171 15.10 -3.10 -3.66
N GLU A 172 15.62 -3.94 -4.53
CA GLU A 172 17.06 -4.25 -4.52
C GLU A 172 17.80 -2.96 -4.85
N ASN A 173 18.22 -2.25 -3.82
CA ASN A 173 19.40 -1.43 -3.92
C ASN A 173 20.59 -2.38 -4.05
N SER A 174 20.84 -2.84 -5.26
CA SER A 174 22.15 -3.38 -5.58
C SER A 174 23.15 -2.25 -5.49
N PRO A 175 24.19 -2.35 -4.66
CA PRO A 175 25.26 -1.39 -4.73
C PRO A 175 25.94 -1.56 -6.09
N GLU A 176 25.92 -0.49 -6.86
CA GLU A 176 26.71 -0.42 -8.09
C GLU A 176 28.16 -0.76 -7.76
N GLN A 177 28.65 -1.73 -8.45
CA GLN A 177 30.08 -2.00 -8.52
C GLN A 177 30.73 -0.89 -9.32
N ILE A 178 31.61 -0.18 -8.66
CA ILE A 178 32.62 0.69 -9.29
C ILE A 178 33.63 -0.18 -10.03
#